data_2c4064680398e105c942c3bd6770cffe
#
_entry.id   2c4064680398e105c942c3bd6770cffe
#
_cell.length_a   1.000
_cell.length_b   1.000
_cell.length_c   1.000
_cell.angle_alpha   90.00
_cell.angle_beta   90.00
_cell.angle_gamma   90.00
#
_symmetry.space_group_name_H-M   'P 1'
#
loop_
_entity.id
_entity.type
_entity.pdbx_description
1 polymer ?
#
loop_
_entity_poly.entity_id
_entity_poly.type
_entity_poly.pdbx_seq_one_letter_code
_entity_poly.pdbx_strand_id
1 'polypeptide(L)'
;MQKVKTVAIVSLSSGVLGEDFVQHEVNIGLERLRRFGLEVKFMENALKGLDYLKEHPEKRAEDLLQAFSDDSIDMILCAIGGEDTYRLLPYLFEEGQLEKVVKQKVFLGFSDTTMNHLMLHKLGIKSFYGQAFLPDICELEEEMLPYSEKYFSELIQSGSIRSLEPSPIWYEERTDFGPKAIGTKRVSHENEGFLLLQGSPVFQGEILGGCIDTLYDIFDTTRHEDSVSVCQKYALFPDLEDWKGKILLLESSENQPNPEKYRKMLKALKQSGIFEVLSGVLVGKPMDERYAKEYQEILPEVIGNPALPIVFNLNVGHATPRAIIPFGIMANVDVLTQRISFTEA
;
A
#
# COMPACT_ATOMS: atom_id res chain seq x y z
N MET A 1 -13.61 12.76 6.15
CA MET A 1 -13.08 12.35 7.50
C MET A 1 -12.58 13.58 8.26
N GLN A 2 -12.21 13.47 9.51
CA GLN A 2 -11.75 14.61 10.32
C GLN A 2 -10.22 14.68 10.37
N LYS A 3 -9.69 15.82 10.84
CA LYS A 3 -8.26 15.99 11.11
C LYS A 3 -7.77 14.91 12.10
N VAL A 4 -6.65 14.26 11.76
CA VAL A 4 -5.99 13.27 12.61
C VAL A 4 -5.30 13.97 13.79
N LYS A 5 -5.46 13.43 14.99
CA LYS A 5 -4.80 13.89 16.22
C LYS A 5 -3.99 12.76 16.86
N THR A 6 -4.54 11.54 16.86
CA THR A 6 -3.92 10.37 17.47
C THR A 6 -3.68 9.29 16.44
N VAL A 7 -2.44 8.83 16.35
CA VAL A 7 -1.99 7.76 15.43
C VAL A 7 -1.63 6.53 16.25
N ALA A 8 -2.21 5.39 15.91
CA ALA A 8 -1.78 4.08 16.39
C ALA A 8 -0.82 3.45 15.37
N ILE A 9 0.36 3.02 15.80
CA ILE A 9 1.31 2.26 15.00
C ILE A 9 1.10 0.78 15.26
N VAL A 10 0.91 0.01 14.18
CA VAL A 10 0.65 -1.43 14.19
C VAL A 10 1.68 -2.17 13.33
N SER A 11 2.13 -3.34 13.78
CA SER A 11 2.97 -4.27 13.01
C SER A 11 2.11 -5.47 12.59
N LEU A 12 1.44 -5.36 11.42
CA LEU A 12 0.45 -6.35 10.96
C LEU A 12 1.07 -7.48 10.12
N SER A 13 2.33 -7.34 9.72
CA SER A 13 3.10 -8.34 8.98
C SER A 13 4.47 -8.52 9.62
N SER A 14 5.51 -7.79 9.18
CA SER A 14 6.84 -7.86 9.78
C SER A 14 6.92 -7.21 11.17
N GLY A 15 7.60 -7.87 12.08
CA GLY A 15 7.89 -7.36 13.44
C GLY A 15 9.15 -6.53 13.54
N VAL A 16 9.76 -6.10 12.43
CA VAL A 16 11.06 -5.43 12.41
C VAL A 16 11.11 -4.17 13.28
N LEU A 17 9.98 -3.53 13.52
CA LEU A 17 9.89 -2.34 14.36
C LEU A 17 10.37 -2.56 15.81
N GLY A 18 10.29 -3.79 16.30
CA GLY A 18 10.75 -4.18 17.63
C GLY A 18 12.23 -4.50 17.75
N GLU A 19 12.98 -4.49 16.64
CA GLU A 19 14.39 -4.86 16.63
C GLU A 19 15.31 -3.68 17.00
N ASP A 20 16.40 -3.98 17.70
CA ASP A 20 17.35 -2.96 18.16
C ASP A 20 18.00 -2.19 17.01
N PHE A 21 18.22 -2.86 15.87
CA PHE A 21 18.92 -2.24 14.74
C PHE A 21 18.12 -1.15 14.02
N VAL A 22 16.79 -1.04 14.20
CA VAL A 22 15.95 0.02 13.61
C VAL A 22 15.59 1.13 14.61
N GLN A 23 16.01 1.06 15.88
CA GLN A 23 15.55 1.99 16.90
C GLN A 23 15.94 3.45 16.63
N HIS A 24 17.04 3.69 15.93
CA HIS A 24 17.43 5.03 15.49
C HIS A 24 16.42 5.61 14.48
N GLU A 25 15.92 4.80 13.55
CA GLU A 25 14.87 5.17 12.58
C GLU A 25 13.53 5.44 13.31
N VAL A 26 13.16 4.56 14.24
CA VAL A 26 11.95 4.73 15.07
C VAL A 26 11.96 6.05 15.81
N ASN A 27 13.10 6.44 16.39
CA ASN A 27 13.24 7.72 17.10
C ASN A 27 13.05 8.93 16.16
N ILE A 28 13.61 8.87 14.93
CA ILE A 28 13.41 9.90 13.90
C ILE A 28 11.91 10.02 13.56
N GLY A 29 11.27 8.90 13.28
CA GLY A 29 9.85 8.88 12.92
C GLY A 29 8.94 9.41 14.04
N LEU A 30 9.19 9.04 15.28
CA LEU A 30 8.46 9.55 16.44
C LEU A 30 8.61 11.05 16.60
N GLU A 31 9.81 11.59 16.43
CA GLU A 31 10.05 13.03 16.49
C GLU A 31 9.26 13.76 15.39
N ARG A 32 9.27 13.23 14.15
CA ARG A 32 8.53 13.82 13.03
C ARG A 32 7.01 13.79 13.25
N LEU A 33 6.45 12.67 13.72
CA LEU A 33 5.03 12.61 14.04
C LEU A 33 4.65 13.63 15.13
N ARG A 34 5.49 13.82 16.16
CA ARG A 34 5.28 14.86 17.17
C ARG A 34 5.38 16.28 16.60
N ARG A 35 6.31 16.52 15.65
CA ARG A 35 6.40 17.83 14.95
C ARG A 35 5.14 18.12 14.12
N PHE A 36 4.46 17.11 13.58
CA PHE A 36 3.14 17.23 12.96
C PHE A 36 2.01 17.49 13.98
N GLY A 37 2.30 17.48 15.27
CA GLY A 37 1.34 17.69 16.36
C GLY A 37 0.48 16.45 16.65
N LEU A 38 0.97 15.27 16.32
CA LEU A 38 0.26 14.01 16.51
C LEU A 38 0.63 13.37 17.86
N GLU A 39 -0.37 12.84 18.56
CA GLU A 39 -0.17 11.88 19.63
C GLU A 39 0.10 10.50 19.00
N VAL A 40 1.15 9.79 19.46
CA VAL A 40 1.55 8.51 18.91
C VAL A 40 1.39 7.42 19.95
N LYS A 41 0.69 6.35 19.60
CA LYS A 41 0.53 5.14 20.40
C LYS A 41 1.11 3.95 19.62
N PHE A 42 2.04 3.22 20.21
CA PHE A 42 2.33 1.86 19.72
C PHE A 42 1.28 0.93 20.29
N MET A 43 0.71 0.08 19.45
CA MET A 43 -0.16 -0.99 19.92
C MET A 43 0.68 -2.01 20.71
N GLU A 44 0.03 -2.77 21.59
CA GLU A 44 0.70 -3.59 22.61
C GLU A 44 1.78 -4.53 22.05
N ASN A 45 1.52 -5.11 20.88
CA ASN A 45 2.43 -6.08 20.27
C ASN A 45 3.33 -5.47 19.18
N ALA A 46 3.13 -4.21 18.79
CA ALA A 46 3.81 -3.60 17.63
C ALA A 46 5.36 -3.63 17.73
N LEU A 47 5.92 -3.65 18.95
CA LEU A 47 7.36 -3.64 19.23
C LEU A 47 7.88 -4.99 19.77
N LYS A 48 7.21 -6.10 19.54
CA LYS A 48 7.60 -7.43 20.08
C LYS A 48 8.70 -8.14 19.29
N GLY A 49 9.09 -7.61 18.13
CA GLY A 49 10.16 -8.15 17.30
C GLY A 49 9.71 -9.19 16.26
N LEU A 50 10.64 -9.53 15.36
CA LEU A 50 10.40 -10.39 14.20
C LEU A 50 9.89 -11.77 14.58
N ASP A 51 10.62 -12.48 15.44
CA ASP A 51 10.31 -13.87 15.80
C ASP A 51 8.96 -13.97 16.47
N TYR A 52 8.70 -13.09 17.45
CA TYR A 52 7.43 -13.11 18.18
C TYR A 52 6.24 -12.89 17.26
N LEU A 53 6.27 -11.84 16.43
CA LEU A 53 5.12 -11.54 15.56
C LEU A 53 4.92 -12.56 14.43
N LYS A 54 5.99 -13.20 13.97
CA LYS A 54 5.90 -14.31 13.01
C LYS A 54 5.18 -15.52 13.60
N GLU A 55 5.45 -15.84 14.86
CA GLU A 55 4.85 -16.99 15.57
C GLU A 55 3.43 -16.69 16.10
N HIS A 56 3.07 -15.40 16.26
CA HIS A 56 1.84 -14.94 16.89
C HIS A 56 0.97 -14.05 15.99
N PRO A 57 0.42 -14.55 14.87
CA PRO A 57 -0.47 -13.76 14.01
C PRO A 57 -1.74 -13.29 14.76
N GLU A 58 -2.19 -14.03 15.79
CA GLU A 58 -3.30 -13.63 16.66
C GLU A 58 -3.03 -12.31 17.39
N LYS A 59 -1.77 -12.04 17.78
CA LYS A 59 -1.37 -10.83 18.47
C LYS A 59 -1.36 -9.60 17.53
N ARG A 60 -0.99 -9.81 16.28
CA ARG A 60 -1.11 -8.78 15.25
C ARG A 60 -2.59 -8.43 14.98
N ALA A 61 -3.46 -9.44 14.95
CA ALA A 61 -4.90 -9.26 14.81
C ALA A 61 -5.51 -8.55 16.02
N GLU A 62 -5.12 -8.90 17.26
CA GLU A 62 -5.54 -8.23 18.49
C GLU A 62 -5.23 -6.73 18.45
N ASP A 63 -4.02 -6.34 18.02
CA ASP A 63 -3.62 -4.94 17.88
C ASP A 63 -4.51 -4.19 16.87
N LEU A 64 -4.84 -4.80 15.74
CA LEU A 64 -5.74 -4.19 14.76
C LEU A 64 -7.16 -4.03 15.29
N LEU A 65 -7.70 -5.05 15.96
CA LEU A 65 -9.03 -4.99 16.59
C LEU A 65 -9.09 -3.90 17.66
N GLN A 66 -8.07 -3.81 18.50
CA GLN A 66 -7.98 -2.80 19.54
C GLN A 66 -7.85 -1.39 18.93
N ALA A 67 -7.02 -1.21 17.89
CA ALA A 67 -6.87 0.07 17.22
C ALA A 67 -8.18 0.55 16.57
N PHE A 68 -9.01 -0.35 16.03
CA PHE A 68 -10.34 0.02 15.54
C PHE A 68 -11.34 0.31 16.66
N SER A 69 -11.29 -0.42 17.76
CA SER A 69 -12.24 -0.26 18.88
C SER A 69 -12.00 0.99 19.72
N ASP A 70 -10.75 1.47 19.85
CA ASP A 70 -10.38 2.66 20.65
C ASP A 70 -10.80 3.96 19.96
N ASP A 71 -11.83 4.62 20.48
CA ASP A 71 -12.36 5.88 19.93
C ASP A 71 -11.38 7.06 19.98
N SER A 72 -10.33 6.97 20.77
CA SER A 72 -9.29 8.00 20.84
C SER A 72 -8.29 7.94 19.67
N ILE A 73 -8.31 6.87 18.86
CA ILE A 73 -7.43 6.67 17.70
C ILE A 73 -8.14 7.14 16.43
N ASP A 74 -7.56 8.11 15.75
CA ASP A 74 -8.06 8.64 14.48
C ASP A 74 -7.45 7.91 13.27
N MET A 75 -6.18 7.48 13.40
CA MET A 75 -5.40 6.88 12.31
C MET A 75 -4.69 5.61 12.79
N ILE A 76 -4.73 4.58 11.93
CA ILE A 76 -3.95 3.35 12.06
C ILE A 76 -2.87 3.40 11.00
N LEU A 77 -1.61 3.47 11.42
CA LEU A 77 -0.43 3.53 10.55
C LEU A 77 0.32 2.21 10.65
N CYS A 78 0.43 1.51 9.52
CA CYS A 78 1.23 0.29 9.44
C CYS A 78 2.71 0.62 9.61
N ALA A 79 3.43 -0.18 10.41
CA ALA A 79 4.86 -0.02 10.64
C ALA A 79 5.66 -0.22 9.34
N ILE A 80 5.38 -1.31 8.67
CA ILE A 80 5.98 -1.74 7.40
C ILE A 80 5.13 -2.89 6.82
N GLY A 81 5.42 -3.33 5.59
CA GLY A 81 4.89 -4.56 5.01
C GLY A 81 5.51 -5.83 5.62
N GLY A 82 5.67 -6.85 4.80
CA GLY A 82 6.21 -8.17 5.14
C GLY A 82 5.71 -9.22 4.14
N GLU A 83 5.28 -10.40 4.64
CA GLU A 83 5.00 -11.52 3.73
C GLU A 83 3.73 -12.32 4.05
N ASP A 84 3.15 -12.19 5.26
CA ASP A 84 2.17 -13.16 5.73
C ASP A 84 0.93 -12.56 6.42
N THR A 85 0.54 -11.35 6.03
CA THR A 85 -0.64 -10.66 6.57
C THR A 85 -1.94 -11.48 6.37
N TYR A 86 -2.03 -12.35 5.36
CA TYR A 86 -3.17 -13.26 5.16
C TYR A 86 -3.46 -14.13 6.39
N ARG A 87 -2.44 -14.41 7.23
CA ARG A 87 -2.58 -15.22 8.46
C ARG A 87 -3.45 -14.57 9.54
N LEU A 88 -3.77 -13.29 9.37
CA LEU A 88 -4.68 -12.56 10.25
C LEU A 88 -6.16 -12.92 9.98
N LEU A 89 -6.48 -13.42 8.78
CA LEU A 89 -7.86 -13.71 8.36
C LEU A 89 -8.64 -14.57 9.35
N PRO A 90 -8.12 -15.69 9.88
CA PRO A 90 -8.86 -16.48 10.87
C PRO A 90 -9.24 -15.69 12.10
N TYR A 91 -8.36 -14.88 12.63
CA TYR A 91 -8.55 -14.12 13.87
C TYR A 91 -9.43 -12.89 13.69
N LEU A 92 -9.50 -12.34 12.49
CA LEU A 92 -10.29 -11.15 12.18
C LEU A 92 -11.70 -11.47 11.70
N PHE A 93 -11.88 -12.59 10.97
CA PHE A 93 -13.15 -12.92 10.32
C PHE A 93 -13.88 -14.12 10.92
N GLU A 94 -13.19 -15.00 11.67
CA GLU A 94 -13.90 -16.02 12.42
C GLU A 94 -14.84 -15.34 13.42
N GLU A 95 -16.11 -15.71 13.43
CA GLU A 95 -17.14 -15.06 14.26
C GLU A 95 -17.32 -13.55 14.05
N GLY A 96 -16.79 -12.96 12.95
CA GLY A 96 -16.96 -11.54 12.61
C GLY A 96 -16.29 -10.58 13.59
N GLN A 97 -15.09 -10.91 14.10
CA GLN A 97 -14.42 -10.08 15.11
C GLN A 97 -14.12 -8.68 14.60
N LEU A 98 -13.58 -8.54 13.38
CA LEU A 98 -13.29 -7.23 12.79
C LEU A 98 -14.58 -6.46 12.50
N GLU A 99 -15.62 -7.12 11.97
CA GLU A 99 -16.91 -6.50 11.66
C GLU A 99 -17.57 -5.85 12.88
N LYS A 100 -17.40 -6.44 14.07
CA LYS A 100 -17.97 -5.93 15.33
C LYS A 100 -17.34 -4.61 15.80
N VAL A 101 -16.08 -4.36 15.46
CA VAL A 101 -15.30 -3.21 15.98
C VAL A 101 -14.92 -2.21 14.91
N VAL A 102 -14.92 -2.61 13.63
CA VAL A 102 -14.47 -1.75 12.54
C VAL A 102 -15.39 -0.54 12.39
N LYS A 103 -14.77 0.61 12.23
CA LYS A 103 -15.41 1.88 11.91
C LYS A 103 -14.49 2.70 11.02
N GLN A 104 -15.04 3.69 10.33
CA GLN A 104 -14.24 4.51 9.44
C GLN A 104 -13.17 5.27 10.20
N LYS A 105 -11.92 4.88 10.03
CA LYS A 105 -10.68 5.53 10.47
C LYS A 105 -9.74 5.66 9.29
N VAL A 106 -8.74 6.52 9.40
CA VAL A 106 -7.63 6.53 8.44
C VAL A 106 -6.80 5.27 8.68
N PHE A 107 -6.77 4.35 7.71
CA PHE A 107 -5.86 3.20 7.69
C PHE A 107 -4.85 3.43 6.59
N LEU A 108 -3.55 3.48 6.92
CA LEU A 108 -2.48 3.75 5.97
C LEU A 108 -1.41 2.66 6.03
N GLY A 109 -1.10 2.11 4.86
CA GLY A 109 -0.05 1.11 4.66
C GLY A 109 0.13 0.76 3.19
N PHE A 110 1.12 -0.05 2.85
CA PHE A 110 1.35 -0.58 1.51
C PHE A 110 2.09 -1.92 1.57
N SER A 111 2.49 -2.48 0.42
CA SER A 111 3.18 -3.77 0.34
C SER A 111 2.27 -4.92 0.81
N ASP A 112 2.71 -5.77 1.71
CA ASP A 112 1.93 -6.90 2.24
C ASP A 112 0.63 -6.47 2.93
N THR A 113 0.52 -5.22 3.41
CA THR A 113 -0.75 -4.67 3.90
C THR A 113 -1.82 -4.52 2.82
N THR A 114 -1.52 -4.83 1.55
CA THR A 114 -2.52 -5.06 0.49
C THR A 114 -3.61 -6.02 0.96
N MET A 115 -3.26 -7.06 1.71
CA MET A 115 -4.23 -7.98 2.32
C MET A 115 -5.19 -7.26 3.27
N ASN A 116 -4.68 -6.35 4.11
CA ASN A 116 -5.54 -5.56 5.01
C ASN A 116 -6.47 -4.63 4.24
N HIS A 117 -6.02 -4.02 3.15
CA HIS A 117 -6.87 -3.20 2.30
C HIS A 117 -8.01 -3.99 1.69
N LEU A 118 -7.76 -5.22 1.24
CA LEU A 118 -8.82 -6.12 0.76
C LEU A 118 -9.78 -6.53 1.90
N MET A 119 -9.27 -6.79 3.12
CA MET A 119 -10.09 -7.07 4.30
C MET A 119 -11.01 -5.88 4.63
N LEU A 120 -10.49 -4.67 4.61
CA LEU A 120 -11.25 -3.44 4.87
C LEU A 120 -12.26 -3.15 3.77
N HIS A 121 -11.87 -3.33 2.51
CA HIS A 121 -12.77 -3.20 1.36
C HIS A 121 -13.99 -4.13 1.50
N LYS A 122 -13.77 -5.40 1.87
CA LYS A 122 -14.85 -6.38 2.12
C LYS A 122 -15.87 -5.91 3.16
N LEU A 123 -15.46 -5.05 4.09
CA LEU A 123 -16.32 -4.46 5.13
C LEU A 123 -16.81 -3.03 4.78
N GLY A 124 -16.59 -2.58 3.55
CA GLY A 124 -17.02 -1.25 3.09
C GLY A 124 -16.24 -0.09 3.70
N ILE A 125 -15.04 -0.35 4.25
CA ILE A 125 -14.19 0.67 4.88
C ILE A 125 -13.22 1.25 3.85
N LYS A 126 -13.19 2.57 3.73
CA LYS A 126 -12.22 3.32 2.94
C LYS A 126 -10.84 3.24 3.61
N SER A 127 -9.79 3.07 2.81
CA SER A 127 -8.41 2.98 3.31
C SER A 127 -7.45 3.75 2.40
N PHE A 128 -6.18 3.88 2.80
CA PHE A 128 -5.18 4.68 2.10
C PHE A 128 -3.94 3.84 1.82
N TYR A 129 -3.58 3.72 0.55
CA TYR A 129 -2.43 2.94 0.09
C TYR A 129 -1.26 3.84 -0.27
N GLY A 130 -0.04 3.54 0.18
CA GLY A 130 1.15 4.18 -0.37
C GLY A 130 2.29 4.45 0.60
N GLN A 131 2.04 4.78 1.86
CA GLN A 131 3.10 5.08 2.84
C GLN A 131 2.98 4.19 4.08
N ALA A 132 4.10 4.03 4.80
CA ALA A 132 4.17 3.34 6.08
C ALA A 132 5.16 4.04 7.02
N PHE A 133 5.19 3.64 8.29
CA PHE A 133 5.99 4.34 9.31
C PHE A 133 7.49 4.27 9.02
N LEU A 134 8.07 3.06 8.90
CA LEU A 134 9.51 2.90 8.68
C LEU A 134 9.99 3.45 7.33
N PRO A 135 9.40 3.07 6.18
CA PRO A 135 9.97 3.45 4.90
C PRO A 135 9.78 4.93 4.52
N ASP A 136 8.80 5.63 5.14
CA ASP A 136 8.47 7.00 4.73
C ASP A 136 8.64 8.01 5.86
N ILE A 137 8.04 7.74 7.02
CA ILE A 137 8.09 8.68 8.15
C ILE A 137 9.47 8.66 8.81
N CYS A 138 10.11 7.48 8.86
CA CYS A 138 11.45 7.30 9.42
C CYS A 138 12.59 7.52 8.42
N GLU A 139 12.33 8.16 7.25
CA GLU A 139 13.38 8.47 6.26
C GLU A 139 14.64 9.01 6.91
N LEU A 140 15.81 8.50 6.52
CA LEU A 140 17.11 8.85 7.13
C LEU A 140 17.69 10.18 6.65
N GLU A 141 17.12 10.83 5.61
CA GLU A 141 17.46 12.22 5.33
C GLU A 141 17.12 13.15 6.50
N GLU A 142 17.65 14.37 6.49
CA GLU A 142 17.39 15.35 7.53
C GLU A 142 15.88 15.59 7.74
N GLU A 143 15.10 15.61 6.66
CA GLU A 143 13.63 15.73 6.67
C GLU A 143 12.99 14.60 5.86
N MET A 144 11.66 14.47 5.94
CA MET A 144 10.92 13.60 5.02
C MET A 144 11.11 14.07 3.58
N LEU A 145 11.03 13.14 2.63
CA LEU A 145 11.05 13.50 1.22
C LEU A 145 9.86 14.40 0.90
N PRO A 146 10.06 15.58 0.25
CA PRO A 146 9.02 16.61 0.14
C PRO A 146 7.71 16.14 -0.49
N TYR A 147 7.79 15.24 -1.47
CA TYR A 147 6.60 14.68 -2.11
C TYR A 147 5.81 13.76 -1.16
N SER A 148 6.48 12.90 -0.43
CA SER A 148 5.84 12.03 0.57
C SER A 148 5.27 12.85 1.74
N GLU A 149 6.00 13.86 2.21
CA GLU A 149 5.55 14.78 3.26
C GLU A 149 4.29 15.55 2.85
N LYS A 150 4.22 16.03 1.60
CA LYS A 150 3.03 16.73 1.06
C LYS A 150 1.76 15.89 1.24
N TYR A 151 1.78 14.63 0.82
CA TYR A 151 0.59 13.77 0.90
C TYR A 151 0.30 13.28 2.31
N PHE A 152 1.33 13.02 3.12
CA PHE A 152 1.12 12.70 4.54
C PHE A 152 0.47 13.87 5.28
N SER A 153 0.97 15.09 5.06
CA SER A 153 0.42 16.32 5.65
C SER A 153 -1.03 16.56 5.23
N GLU A 154 -1.35 16.37 3.93
CA GLU A 154 -2.72 16.50 3.44
C GLU A 154 -3.65 15.48 4.12
N LEU A 155 -3.22 14.21 4.21
CA LEU A 155 -4.00 13.16 4.85
C LEU A 155 -4.30 13.46 6.32
N ILE A 156 -3.30 13.82 7.12
CA ILE A 156 -3.50 14.06 8.55
C ILE A 156 -4.30 15.35 8.82
N GLN A 157 -4.25 16.33 7.94
CA GLN A 157 -4.98 17.58 8.09
C GLN A 157 -6.46 17.50 7.72
N SER A 158 -6.78 16.68 6.69
CA SER A 158 -8.14 16.61 6.13
C SER A 158 -8.81 15.23 6.30
N GLY A 159 -8.04 14.19 6.61
CA GLY A 159 -8.50 12.79 6.58
C GLY A 159 -8.76 12.26 5.17
N SER A 160 -8.30 12.97 4.12
CA SER A 160 -8.52 12.61 2.72
C SER A 160 -7.37 13.11 1.84
N ILE A 161 -7.30 12.61 0.61
CA ILE A 161 -6.43 13.10 -0.46
C ILE A 161 -7.33 13.61 -1.58
N ARG A 162 -7.07 14.83 -2.07
CA ARG A 162 -7.91 15.47 -3.11
C ARG A 162 -7.48 15.13 -4.52
N SER A 163 -6.17 15.11 -4.74
CA SER A 163 -5.61 14.78 -6.05
C SER A 163 -4.16 14.36 -5.96
N LEU A 164 -3.74 13.58 -6.95
CA LEU A 164 -2.33 13.19 -7.17
C LEU A 164 -1.82 13.82 -8.45
N GLU A 165 -0.58 14.26 -8.40
CA GLU A 165 0.24 14.66 -9.54
C GLU A 165 1.56 13.88 -9.45
N PRO A 166 2.27 13.61 -10.55
CA PRO A 166 3.54 12.91 -10.47
C PRO A 166 4.59 13.73 -9.69
N SER A 167 5.47 13.05 -8.99
CA SER A 167 6.68 13.69 -8.47
C SER A 167 7.57 14.11 -9.64
N PRO A 168 8.21 15.28 -9.62
CA PRO A 168 9.17 15.67 -10.66
C PRO A 168 10.46 14.86 -10.60
N ILE A 169 10.73 14.19 -9.50
CA ILE A 169 11.93 13.39 -9.26
C ILE A 169 11.58 12.06 -8.62
N TRP A 170 12.44 11.07 -8.84
CA TRP A 170 12.44 9.81 -8.08
C TRP A 170 13.83 9.59 -7.47
N TYR A 171 13.93 8.71 -6.47
CA TYR A 171 15.16 8.44 -5.74
C TYR A 171 15.51 6.96 -5.80
N GLU A 172 16.82 6.67 -5.90
CA GLU A 172 17.34 5.31 -5.70
C GLU A 172 17.05 4.82 -4.27
N GLU A 173 16.82 3.52 -4.13
CA GLU A 173 16.65 2.92 -2.82
C GLU A 173 17.97 2.93 -2.05
N ARG A 174 17.90 3.08 -0.72
CA ARG A 174 19.06 3.04 0.14
C ARG A 174 19.62 1.63 0.23
N THR A 175 20.93 1.54 0.29
CA THR A 175 21.67 0.30 0.58
C THR A 175 22.18 0.23 2.02
N ASP A 176 22.24 1.39 2.71
CA ASP A 176 22.64 1.50 4.11
C ASP A 176 21.47 2.14 4.90
N PHE A 177 20.96 1.39 5.87
CA PHE A 177 19.93 1.82 6.82
C PHE A 177 20.49 1.96 8.25
N GLY A 178 21.80 1.88 8.42
CA GLY A 178 22.44 2.00 9.72
C GLY A 178 22.51 3.46 10.23
N PRO A 179 22.87 3.65 11.50
CA PRO A 179 22.95 5.00 12.10
C PRO A 179 23.90 5.97 11.39
N LYS A 180 24.86 5.46 10.61
CA LYS A 180 25.79 6.30 9.81
C LYS A 180 25.12 6.92 8.59
N ALA A 181 24.00 6.37 8.15
CA ALA A 181 23.23 6.89 7.02
C ALA A 181 22.35 8.09 7.41
N ILE A 182 22.19 8.38 8.71
CA ILE A 182 21.38 9.52 9.19
C ILE A 182 21.93 10.83 8.61
N GLY A 183 21.03 11.63 8.00
CA GLY A 183 21.36 12.90 7.34
C GLY A 183 21.96 12.75 5.95
N THR A 184 22.18 11.53 5.44
CA THR A 184 22.68 11.33 4.09
C THR A 184 21.54 11.46 3.06
N LYS A 185 21.82 12.14 1.95
CA LYS A 185 20.86 12.32 0.86
C LYS A 185 20.78 11.07 -0.01
N ARG A 186 19.57 10.81 -0.53
CA ARG A 186 19.36 9.82 -1.59
C ARG A 186 19.86 10.35 -2.94
N VAL A 187 20.26 9.46 -3.81
CA VAL A 187 20.52 9.80 -5.23
C VAL A 187 19.18 10.05 -5.92
N SER A 188 19.06 11.19 -6.61
CA SER A 188 17.80 11.59 -7.26
C SER A 188 17.93 11.65 -8.78
N HIS A 189 16.83 11.36 -9.48
CA HIS A 189 16.71 11.39 -10.93
C HIS A 189 15.44 12.14 -11.34
N GLU A 190 15.42 12.69 -12.55
CA GLU A 190 14.20 13.25 -13.14
C GLU A 190 13.15 12.17 -13.37
N ASN A 191 11.87 12.52 -13.19
CA ASN A 191 10.74 11.62 -13.41
C ASN A 191 9.89 12.09 -14.59
N GLU A 192 9.53 11.16 -15.48
CA GLU A 192 8.78 11.46 -16.70
C GLU A 192 7.28 11.74 -16.48
N GLY A 193 6.77 11.45 -15.25
CA GLY A 193 5.34 11.55 -14.95
C GLY A 193 4.55 10.29 -15.35
N PHE A 194 3.23 10.44 -15.47
CA PHE A 194 2.33 9.32 -15.82
C PHE A 194 2.45 8.99 -17.32
N LEU A 195 2.60 7.71 -17.65
CA LEU A 195 2.75 7.19 -19.00
C LEU A 195 1.52 6.37 -19.39
N LEU A 196 0.79 6.82 -20.42
CA LEU A 196 -0.30 6.03 -20.99
C LEU A 196 0.29 4.94 -21.89
N LEU A 197 0.12 3.67 -21.54
CA LEU A 197 0.58 2.54 -22.36
C LEU A 197 -0.44 2.16 -23.44
N GLN A 198 -1.74 2.24 -23.10
CA GLN A 198 -2.85 1.98 -24.02
C GLN A 198 -4.17 2.53 -23.49
N GLY A 199 -5.21 2.50 -24.33
CA GLY A 199 -6.59 2.89 -23.98
C GLY A 199 -6.83 4.39 -23.94
N SER A 200 -7.92 4.81 -23.29
CA SER A 200 -8.27 6.22 -23.15
C SER A 200 -7.35 6.93 -22.14
N PRO A 201 -6.87 8.15 -22.43
CA PRO A 201 -6.11 8.96 -21.48
C PRO A 201 -6.97 9.49 -20.32
N VAL A 202 -8.31 9.42 -20.42
CA VAL A 202 -9.25 9.86 -19.39
C VAL A 202 -10.23 8.74 -19.08
N PHE A 203 -10.30 8.37 -17.80
CA PHE A 203 -11.22 7.34 -17.29
C PHE A 203 -11.46 7.53 -15.78
N GLN A 204 -12.42 6.79 -15.24
CA GLN A 204 -12.80 6.91 -13.84
C GLN A 204 -13.18 5.57 -13.22
N GLY A 205 -13.09 5.48 -11.91
CA GLY A 205 -13.49 4.32 -11.13
C GLY A 205 -12.95 4.40 -9.70
N GLU A 206 -13.48 3.60 -8.80
CA GLU A 206 -12.86 3.41 -7.49
C GLU A 206 -11.57 2.60 -7.63
N ILE A 207 -10.52 2.99 -6.90
CA ILE A 207 -9.24 2.28 -6.94
C ILE A 207 -9.22 1.19 -5.86
N LEU A 208 -8.74 0.01 -6.25
CA LEU A 208 -8.43 -1.10 -5.36
C LEU A 208 -7.25 -1.89 -5.94
N GLY A 209 -6.51 -2.61 -5.09
CA GLY A 209 -5.36 -3.40 -5.51
C GLY A 209 -4.17 -3.23 -4.58
N GLY A 210 -2.95 -3.08 -5.12
CA GLY A 210 -1.72 -2.87 -4.37
C GLY A 210 -0.54 -3.67 -4.90
N CYS A 211 0.25 -4.26 -4.01
CA CYS A 211 1.44 -5.03 -4.36
C CYS A 211 1.08 -6.30 -5.14
N ILE A 212 1.61 -6.44 -6.36
CA ILE A 212 1.33 -7.59 -7.22
C ILE A 212 1.87 -8.90 -6.65
N ASP A 213 2.99 -8.85 -5.92
CA ASP A 213 3.56 -10.01 -5.24
C ASP A 213 2.59 -10.54 -4.17
N THR A 214 2.02 -9.64 -3.37
CA THR A 214 1.03 -9.98 -2.34
C THR A 214 -0.30 -10.44 -2.95
N LEU A 215 -0.79 -9.77 -4.00
CA LEU A 215 -1.98 -10.24 -4.72
C LEU A 215 -1.78 -11.63 -5.32
N TYR A 216 -0.56 -11.94 -5.78
CA TYR A 216 -0.22 -13.24 -6.34
C TYR A 216 -0.31 -14.38 -5.31
N ASP A 217 0.01 -14.12 -4.03
CA ASP A 217 -0.09 -15.11 -2.95
C ASP A 217 -1.54 -15.59 -2.69
N ILE A 218 -2.54 -14.87 -3.20
CA ILE A 218 -3.95 -15.31 -3.17
C ILE A 218 -4.21 -16.46 -4.17
N PHE A 219 -3.37 -16.59 -5.20
CA PHE A 219 -3.53 -17.54 -6.31
C PHE A 219 -2.44 -18.61 -6.39
N ASP A 220 -1.32 -18.43 -5.68
CA ASP A 220 -0.14 -19.29 -5.80
C ASP A 220 0.41 -19.64 -4.41
N THR A 221 0.74 -20.91 -4.22
CA THR A 221 1.24 -21.45 -2.93
C THR A 221 2.76 -21.47 -2.83
N THR A 222 3.48 -20.87 -3.79
CA THR A 222 4.95 -20.97 -3.85
C THR A 222 5.64 -20.33 -2.65
N ARG A 223 5.11 -19.21 -2.14
CA ARG A 223 5.64 -18.54 -0.96
C ARG A 223 5.10 -19.17 0.33
N HIS A 224 3.80 -19.47 0.38
CA HIS A 224 3.09 -19.99 1.54
C HIS A 224 2.11 -21.11 1.11
N GLU A 225 2.28 -22.31 1.66
CA GLU A 225 1.50 -23.48 1.25
C GLU A 225 -0.02 -23.33 1.51
N ASP A 226 -0.40 -22.55 2.54
CA ASP A 226 -1.78 -22.41 2.98
C ASP A 226 -2.45 -21.09 2.54
N SER A 227 -1.71 -20.14 1.95
CA SER A 227 -2.22 -18.81 1.60
C SER A 227 -3.47 -18.85 0.74
N VAL A 228 -3.45 -19.66 -0.33
CA VAL A 228 -4.57 -19.80 -1.25
C VAL A 228 -5.82 -20.34 -0.53
N SER A 229 -5.66 -21.40 0.26
CA SER A 229 -6.78 -22.02 0.97
C SER A 229 -7.39 -21.10 2.03
N VAL A 230 -6.55 -20.35 2.76
CA VAL A 230 -6.98 -19.37 3.75
C VAL A 230 -7.69 -18.22 3.08
N CYS A 231 -7.10 -17.61 2.03
CA CYS A 231 -7.73 -16.50 1.32
C CYS A 231 -9.07 -16.90 0.68
N GLN A 232 -9.17 -18.10 0.13
CA GLN A 232 -10.44 -18.64 -0.41
C GLN A 232 -11.49 -18.89 0.66
N LYS A 233 -11.11 -19.48 1.81
CA LYS A 233 -12.04 -19.71 2.94
C LYS A 233 -12.76 -18.44 3.37
N TYR A 234 -12.05 -17.30 3.39
CA TYR A 234 -12.61 -16.02 3.81
C TYR A 234 -13.05 -15.13 2.63
N ALA A 235 -13.03 -15.65 1.40
CA ALA A 235 -13.37 -14.91 0.18
C ALA A 235 -12.69 -13.52 0.15
N LEU A 236 -11.35 -13.52 0.33
CA LEU A 236 -10.58 -12.26 0.44
C LEU A 236 -10.52 -11.52 -0.89
N PHE A 237 -10.30 -12.22 -2.00
CA PHE A 237 -10.27 -11.60 -3.31
C PHE A 237 -11.71 -11.27 -3.75
N PRO A 238 -12.03 -10.01 -4.06
CA PRO A 238 -13.37 -9.60 -4.46
C PRO A 238 -13.86 -10.35 -5.71
N ASP A 239 -15.14 -10.55 -5.84
CA ASP A 239 -15.73 -11.17 -7.02
C ASP A 239 -15.76 -10.19 -8.23
N LEU A 240 -16.13 -10.70 -9.41
CA LEU A 240 -16.13 -9.89 -10.64
C LEU A 240 -17.16 -8.75 -10.62
N GLU A 241 -18.29 -8.92 -9.93
CA GLU A 241 -19.29 -7.85 -9.82
C GLU A 241 -18.78 -6.70 -8.95
N ASP A 242 -18.02 -7.03 -7.89
CA ASP A 242 -17.36 -6.03 -7.05
C ASP A 242 -16.20 -5.33 -7.77
N TRP A 243 -15.45 -6.04 -8.62
CA TRP A 243 -14.41 -5.44 -9.47
C TRP A 243 -14.94 -4.60 -10.62
N LYS A 244 -16.21 -4.75 -11.01
CA LYS A 244 -16.77 -4.10 -12.17
C LYS A 244 -16.71 -2.57 -12.09
N GLY A 245 -16.05 -1.97 -13.08
CA GLY A 245 -15.87 -0.53 -13.17
C GLY A 245 -14.82 0.05 -12.22
N LYS A 246 -14.12 -0.79 -11.43
CA LYS A 246 -13.01 -0.33 -10.61
C LYS A 246 -11.73 -0.15 -11.43
N ILE A 247 -10.80 0.57 -10.86
CA ILE A 247 -9.43 0.74 -11.36
C ILE A 247 -8.53 -0.17 -10.50
N LEU A 248 -7.79 -1.06 -11.15
CA LEU A 248 -6.81 -1.89 -10.47
C LEU A 248 -5.51 -1.11 -10.26
N LEU A 249 -5.08 -0.95 -9.03
CA LEU A 249 -3.73 -0.51 -8.70
C LEU A 249 -2.80 -1.73 -8.64
N LEU A 250 -1.66 -1.66 -9.33
CA LEU A 250 -0.57 -2.63 -9.24
C LEU A 250 0.74 -1.91 -8.95
N GLU A 251 1.55 -2.45 -8.06
CA GLU A 251 2.95 -2.07 -7.90
C GLU A 251 3.80 -3.30 -7.59
N SER A 252 5.08 -3.27 -7.90
CA SER A 252 6.00 -4.40 -7.68
C SER A 252 6.80 -4.22 -6.39
N SER A 253 7.01 -5.34 -5.68
CA SER A 253 7.75 -5.34 -4.41
C SER A 253 9.23 -4.99 -4.56
N GLU A 254 9.89 -4.79 -3.41
CA GLU A 254 11.34 -4.63 -3.27
C GLU A 254 12.14 -5.83 -3.80
N ASN A 255 11.48 -6.99 -3.95
CA ASN A 255 12.08 -8.18 -4.59
C ASN A 255 12.32 -8.01 -6.10
N GLN A 256 11.81 -6.92 -6.69
CA GLN A 256 12.01 -6.56 -8.09
C GLN A 256 11.80 -7.78 -9.03
N PRO A 257 10.58 -8.36 -9.07
CA PRO A 257 10.33 -9.60 -9.81
C PRO A 257 10.84 -9.47 -11.25
N ASN A 258 11.58 -10.47 -11.71
CA ASN A 258 12.06 -10.47 -13.09
C ASN A 258 10.88 -10.54 -14.07
N PRO A 259 11.08 -10.21 -15.38
CA PRO A 259 10.01 -10.16 -16.38
C PRO A 259 9.19 -11.45 -16.49
N GLU A 260 9.80 -12.62 -16.31
CA GLU A 260 9.11 -13.91 -16.35
C GLU A 260 8.17 -14.07 -15.16
N LYS A 261 8.63 -13.77 -13.94
CA LYS A 261 7.82 -13.80 -12.73
C LYS A 261 6.69 -12.77 -12.79
N TYR A 262 6.99 -11.54 -13.23
CA TYR A 262 5.97 -10.49 -13.39
C TYR A 262 4.87 -10.92 -14.37
N ARG A 263 5.24 -11.53 -15.50
CA ARG A 263 4.30 -12.14 -16.47
C ARG A 263 3.45 -13.23 -15.83
N LYS A 264 4.03 -14.09 -14.99
CA LYS A 264 3.31 -15.17 -14.29
C LYS A 264 2.27 -14.59 -13.34
N MET A 265 2.62 -13.57 -12.59
CA MET A 265 1.70 -12.88 -11.66
C MET A 265 0.53 -12.24 -12.41
N LEU A 266 0.80 -11.49 -13.48
CA LEU A 266 -0.25 -10.88 -14.31
C LEU A 266 -1.18 -11.93 -14.94
N LYS A 267 -0.63 -13.09 -15.37
CA LYS A 267 -1.45 -14.19 -15.89
C LYS A 267 -2.39 -14.78 -14.84
N ALA A 268 -1.97 -14.87 -13.58
CA ALA A 268 -2.84 -15.32 -12.49
C ALA A 268 -4.01 -14.34 -12.28
N LEU A 269 -3.73 -13.03 -12.27
CA LEU A 269 -4.78 -12.01 -12.24
C LEU A 269 -5.70 -12.07 -13.45
N LYS A 270 -5.16 -12.30 -14.65
CA LYS A 270 -5.96 -12.47 -15.87
C LYS A 270 -6.91 -13.67 -15.78
N GLN A 271 -6.43 -14.78 -15.22
CA GLN A 271 -7.24 -16.00 -15.04
C GLN A 271 -8.44 -15.78 -14.10
N SER A 272 -8.37 -14.82 -13.16
CA SER A 272 -9.52 -14.46 -12.36
C SER A 272 -10.62 -13.71 -13.13
N GLY A 273 -10.34 -13.25 -14.36
CA GLY A 273 -11.30 -12.53 -15.21
C GLY A 273 -11.40 -11.04 -14.95
N ILE A 274 -10.66 -10.47 -14.00
CA ILE A 274 -10.83 -9.06 -13.60
C ILE A 274 -10.61 -8.07 -14.73
N PHE A 275 -9.65 -8.31 -15.64
CA PHE A 275 -9.35 -7.38 -16.72
C PHE A 275 -10.49 -7.18 -17.74
N GLU A 276 -11.51 -8.03 -17.72
CA GLU A 276 -12.70 -7.89 -18.56
C GLU A 276 -13.74 -6.92 -17.98
N VAL A 277 -13.67 -6.63 -16.68
CA VAL A 277 -14.67 -5.82 -15.96
C VAL A 277 -14.13 -4.49 -15.43
N LEU A 278 -12.82 -4.30 -15.41
CA LEU A 278 -12.16 -3.08 -14.92
C LEU A 278 -12.41 -1.88 -15.86
N SER A 279 -12.38 -0.67 -15.29
CA SER A 279 -12.35 0.60 -16.04
C SER A 279 -10.95 1.08 -16.39
N GLY A 280 -9.90 0.58 -15.72
CA GLY A 280 -8.53 0.93 -15.98
C GLY A 280 -7.54 0.21 -15.06
N VAL A 281 -6.25 0.37 -15.35
CA VAL A 281 -5.14 -0.13 -14.55
C VAL A 281 -4.15 1.01 -14.29
N LEU A 282 -3.79 1.21 -13.05
CA LEU A 282 -2.74 2.13 -12.61
C LEU A 282 -1.55 1.31 -12.13
N VAL A 283 -0.36 1.62 -12.62
CA VAL A 283 0.85 0.85 -12.28
C VAL A 283 1.90 1.76 -11.65
N GLY A 284 2.31 1.40 -10.44
CA GLY A 284 3.39 2.07 -9.72
C GLY A 284 4.73 1.98 -10.46
N LYS A 285 5.56 3.01 -10.33
CA LYS A 285 6.96 2.96 -10.76
C LYS A 285 7.64 1.78 -10.07
N PRO A 286 8.35 0.90 -10.79
CA PRO A 286 9.15 -0.13 -10.13
C PRO A 286 10.35 0.50 -9.42
N MET A 287 10.73 -0.06 -8.27
CA MET A 287 11.88 0.39 -7.49
C MET A 287 13.14 0.43 -8.36
N ASP A 288 13.89 1.54 -8.30
CA ASP A 288 15.10 1.82 -9.10
C ASP A 288 14.91 1.68 -10.62
N GLU A 289 13.66 1.83 -11.11
CA GLU A 289 13.27 1.59 -12.51
C GLU A 289 13.65 0.20 -13.03
N ARG A 290 13.90 -0.76 -12.13
CA ARG A 290 14.28 -2.12 -12.49
C ARG A 290 13.19 -2.77 -13.32
N TYR A 291 13.54 -3.24 -14.52
CA TYR A 291 12.64 -3.86 -15.49
C TYR A 291 11.47 -2.97 -15.96
N ALA A 292 11.57 -1.64 -15.81
CA ALA A 292 10.47 -0.73 -16.18
C ALA A 292 10.03 -0.89 -17.63
N LYS A 293 10.98 -1.03 -18.57
CA LYS A 293 10.69 -1.20 -20.00
C LYS A 293 10.00 -2.53 -20.28
N GLU A 294 10.51 -3.60 -19.69
CA GLU A 294 9.94 -4.94 -19.83
C GLU A 294 8.52 -5.01 -19.26
N TYR A 295 8.27 -4.36 -18.14
CA TYR A 295 6.92 -4.31 -17.54
C TYR A 295 5.95 -3.52 -18.43
N GLN A 296 6.39 -2.42 -19.05
CA GLN A 296 5.58 -1.64 -20.00
C GLN A 296 5.16 -2.47 -21.23
N GLU A 297 6.02 -3.39 -21.70
CA GLU A 297 5.72 -4.29 -22.81
C GLU A 297 4.81 -5.46 -22.37
N ILE A 298 5.06 -6.04 -21.19
CA ILE A 298 4.33 -7.21 -20.67
C ILE A 298 2.88 -6.85 -20.32
N LEU A 299 2.63 -5.67 -19.75
CA LEU A 299 1.29 -5.25 -19.30
C LEU A 299 0.26 -5.31 -20.44
N PRO A 300 0.41 -4.59 -21.56
CA PRO A 300 -0.55 -4.65 -22.66
C PRO A 300 -0.64 -6.06 -23.28
N GLU A 301 0.50 -6.75 -23.43
CA GLU A 301 0.56 -8.08 -24.02
C GLU A 301 -0.25 -9.10 -23.20
N VAL A 302 -0.02 -9.13 -21.88
CA VAL A 302 -0.69 -10.14 -21.02
C VAL A 302 -2.16 -9.77 -20.82
N ILE A 303 -2.49 -8.50 -20.56
CA ILE A 303 -3.88 -8.04 -20.40
C ILE A 303 -4.68 -8.34 -21.66
N GLY A 304 -4.16 -7.98 -22.84
CA GLY A 304 -4.75 -8.38 -24.12
C GLY A 304 -6.08 -7.72 -24.45
N ASN A 305 -6.48 -6.66 -23.74
CA ASN A 305 -7.65 -5.85 -23.99
C ASN A 305 -7.21 -4.40 -24.32
N PRO A 306 -7.04 -4.05 -25.60
CA PRO A 306 -6.49 -2.73 -25.97
C PRO A 306 -7.40 -1.55 -25.61
N ALA A 307 -8.67 -1.81 -25.31
CA ALA A 307 -9.60 -0.78 -24.86
C ALA A 307 -9.44 -0.42 -23.38
N LEU A 308 -8.87 -1.33 -22.55
CA LEU A 308 -8.64 -1.09 -21.13
C LEU A 308 -7.47 -0.13 -20.95
N PRO A 309 -7.68 1.07 -20.36
CA PRO A 309 -6.59 2.01 -20.12
C PRO A 309 -5.55 1.45 -19.15
N ILE A 310 -4.26 1.61 -19.48
CA ILE A 310 -3.14 1.27 -18.62
C ILE A 310 -2.26 2.50 -18.48
N VAL A 311 -2.13 3.01 -17.25
CA VAL A 311 -1.25 4.14 -16.90
C VAL A 311 -0.13 3.63 -16.02
N PHE A 312 1.09 3.88 -16.44
CA PHE A 312 2.32 3.45 -15.80
C PHE A 312 3.04 4.60 -15.13
N ASN A 313 4.00 4.31 -14.24
CA ASN A 313 4.92 5.25 -13.65
C ASN A 313 4.32 6.13 -12.53
N LEU A 314 3.34 5.62 -11.78
CA LEU A 314 2.83 6.31 -10.60
C LEU A 314 3.86 6.28 -9.47
N ASN A 315 3.98 7.38 -8.74
CA ASN A 315 4.80 7.44 -7.52
C ASN A 315 4.06 6.79 -6.33
N VAL A 316 3.93 5.47 -6.37
CA VAL A 316 3.26 4.64 -5.35
C VAL A 316 3.91 3.27 -5.28
N GLY A 317 3.86 2.61 -4.13
CA GLY A 317 4.45 1.30 -3.90
C GLY A 317 5.91 1.40 -3.45
N HIS A 318 6.80 0.51 -3.95
CA HIS A 318 8.17 0.41 -3.45
C HIS A 318 9.15 1.43 -4.06
N ALA A 319 8.77 2.13 -5.13
CA ALA A 319 9.57 3.25 -5.61
C ALA A 319 9.43 4.49 -4.70
N THR A 320 10.50 5.25 -4.58
CA THR A 320 10.60 6.44 -3.73
C THR A 320 10.66 7.71 -4.61
N PRO A 321 9.90 8.80 -4.32
CA PRO A 321 9.01 9.02 -3.17
C PRO A 321 7.59 8.51 -3.44
N ARG A 322 6.76 8.42 -2.38
CA ARG A 322 5.44 7.83 -2.43
C ARG A 322 4.32 8.83 -2.19
N ALA A 323 3.31 8.79 -3.07
CA ALA A 323 2.00 9.37 -2.80
C ALA A 323 1.16 8.49 -1.89
N ILE A 324 -0.05 8.95 -1.57
CA ILE A 324 -1.08 8.19 -0.86
C ILE A 324 -2.32 8.12 -1.74
N ILE A 325 -2.78 6.92 -2.05
CA ILE A 325 -3.95 6.66 -2.90
C ILE A 325 -5.12 6.23 -2.03
N PRO A 326 -6.27 6.96 -2.06
CA PRO A 326 -7.47 6.52 -1.39
C PRO A 326 -8.11 5.32 -2.10
N PHE A 327 -8.49 4.29 -1.36
CA PHE A 327 -9.31 3.17 -1.81
C PHE A 327 -10.77 3.34 -1.37
N GLY A 328 -11.70 2.90 -2.21
CA GLY A 328 -13.14 3.05 -1.97
C GLY A 328 -13.64 4.49 -2.18
N ILE A 329 -12.92 5.28 -2.97
CA ILE A 329 -13.29 6.64 -3.36
C ILE A 329 -13.16 6.75 -4.89
N MET A 330 -14.13 7.41 -5.54
CA MET A 330 -14.11 7.61 -6.99
C MET A 330 -12.90 8.43 -7.41
N ALA A 331 -12.09 7.88 -8.30
CA ALA A 331 -10.96 8.53 -8.93
C ALA A 331 -11.29 8.91 -10.38
N ASN A 332 -10.89 10.13 -10.77
CA ASN A 332 -10.90 10.59 -12.14
C ASN A 332 -9.45 10.72 -12.60
N VAL A 333 -9.03 9.86 -13.51
CA VAL A 333 -7.67 9.83 -14.06
C VAL A 333 -7.64 10.62 -15.34
N ASP A 334 -6.74 11.59 -15.43
CA ASP A 334 -6.49 12.40 -16.65
C ASP A 334 -4.97 12.47 -16.91
N VAL A 335 -4.52 11.62 -17.82
CA VAL A 335 -3.10 11.57 -18.19
C VAL A 335 -2.66 12.79 -19.00
N LEU A 336 -3.58 13.45 -19.70
CA LEU A 336 -3.26 14.65 -20.49
C LEU A 336 -2.88 15.83 -19.60
N THR A 337 -3.53 15.93 -18.42
CA THR A 337 -3.22 16.95 -17.41
C THR A 337 -2.32 16.42 -16.29
N GLN A 338 -1.84 15.19 -16.40
CA GLN A 338 -0.99 14.55 -15.39
C GLN A 338 -1.60 14.56 -13.98
N ARG A 339 -2.90 14.26 -13.88
CA ARG A 339 -3.63 14.39 -12.63
C ARG A 339 -4.60 13.24 -12.39
N ILE A 340 -4.66 12.78 -11.15
CA ILE A 340 -5.71 11.90 -10.64
C ILE A 340 -6.44 12.68 -9.54
N SER A 341 -7.73 12.93 -9.69
CA SER A 341 -8.53 13.64 -8.69
C SER A 341 -9.53 12.69 -8.03
N PHE A 342 -9.78 12.89 -6.74
CA PHE A 342 -10.68 12.05 -5.93
C PHE A 342 -11.91 12.85 -5.54
N THR A 343 -13.09 12.26 -5.74
CA THR A 343 -14.37 12.85 -5.37
C THR A 343 -15.11 11.91 -4.43
N GLU A 344 -15.46 12.40 -3.24
CA GLU A 344 -16.42 11.64 -2.39
C GLU A 344 -17.76 11.59 -3.10
N ALA A 345 -18.36 10.40 -3.13
CA ALA A 345 -19.67 10.17 -3.73
C ALA A 345 -20.80 10.84 -2.94
#